data_eec7fbcc2ef2154aa79348f47c7e01d6
#
_entry.id   eec7fbcc2ef2154aa79348f47c7e01d6
#
_cell.length_a   1.000
_cell.length_b   1.000
_cell.length_c   1.000
_cell.angle_alpha   90.00
_cell.angle_beta   90.00
_cell.angle_gamma   90.00
#
_symmetry.space_group_name_H-M   'P 1'
#
loop_
_entity.id
_entity.type
_entity.pdbx_description
1 polymer ?
#
loop_
_entity_poly.entity_id
_entity_poly.type
_entity_poly.pdbx_seq_one_letter_code
_entity_poly.pdbx_strand_id
1 'polypeptide(L)'
;PFSWPLLAQLPRGDGHPVLLLPGFMGDEGSLSALKLFLGGRGYDVQTWGLGRNIGFQRRHAQALEQKIRHLHHSTGRRVSLVGWSLGGVFALYGALQAPECVRHLVTLGSPVNVGPEGSQASPLVKVLYRMVAHPMGPEVHVMQPRVKRLREHLLPDVPMSCLYSLSDGVVPPQEATVDGPAGRCENIRVSGSHT
;
A
#
# COMPACT_ATOMS: atom_id res chain seq x y z
N PRO A 1 4.86 -3.20 24.56
CA PRO A 1 3.59 -3.53 25.19
C PRO A 1 2.50 -2.66 24.55
N PHE A 2 1.63 -3.31 23.76
CA PHE A 2 0.47 -2.62 23.20
C PHE A 2 -0.46 -2.24 24.34
N SER A 3 -0.69 -0.96 24.57
CA SER A 3 -1.67 -0.48 25.52
C SER A 3 -3.06 -0.61 24.91
N TRP A 4 -3.57 -1.85 24.88
CA TRP A 4 -4.92 -2.18 24.38
C TRP A 4 -6.02 -1.24 24.90
N PRO A 5 -5.99 -0.77 26.17
CA PRO A 5 -6.98 0.20 26.66
C PRO A 5 -6.95 1.55 25.92
N LEU A 6 -5.79 2.03 25.48
CA LEU A 6 -5.68 3.28 24.72
C LEU A 6 -6.26 3.11 23.30
N LEU A 7 -6.03 1.96 22.68
CA LEU A 7 -6.58 1.64 21.37
C LEU A 7 -8.11 1.53 21.41
N ALA A 8 -8.68 1.11 22.54
CA ALA A 8 -10.14 1.03 22.71
C ALA A 8 -10.83 2.41 22.73
N GLN A 9 -10.11 3.49 23.04
CA GLN A 9 -10.63 4.87 23.07
C GLN A 9 -10.62 5.56 21.70
N LEU A 10 -9.97 4.96 20.68
CA LEU A 10 -9.94 5.52 19.33
C LEU A 10 -11.36 5.57 18.74
N PRO A 11 -11.66 6.55 17.87
CA PRO A 11 -12.95 6.64 17.20
C PRO A 11 -13.33 5.34 16.50
N ARG A 12 -14.61 5.04 16.46
CA ARG A 12 -15.13 3.92 15.69
C ARG A 12 -15.17 4.28 14.21
N GLY A 13 -14.94 3.27 13.37
CA GLY A 13 -15.14 3.37 11.94
C GLY A 13 -16.62 3.46 11.60
N ASP A 14 -16.89 3.92 10.40
CA ASP A 14 -18.24 4.11 9.86
C ASP A 14 -18.72 2.92 9.00
N GLY A 15 -18.02 1.79 9.07
CA GLY A 15 -18.33 0.57 8.31
C GLY A 15 -17.93 0.61 6.84
N HIS A 16 -17.18 1.62 6.37
CA HIS A 16 -16.73 1.62 4.99
C HIS A 16 -15.70 0.52 4.71
N PRO A 17 -15.61 0.04 3.46
CA PRO A 17 -14.67 -1.02 3.09
C PRO A 17 -13.22 -0.54 3.16
N VAL A 18 -12.37 -1.35 3.78
CA VAL A 18 -10.92 -1.17 3.85
C VAL A 18 -10.25 -2.37 3.21
N LEU A 19 -9.44 -2.15 2.18
CA LEU A 19 -8.69 -3.20 1.49
C LEU A 19 -7.24 -3.17 1.94
N LEU A 20 -6.76 -4.29 2.52
CA LEU A 20 -5.39 -4.47 2.99
C LEU A 20 -4.54 -5.18 1.94
N LEU A 21 -3.37 -4.61 1.65
CA LEU A 21 -2.42 -5.12 0.65
C LEU A 21 -1.08 -5.48 1.31
N PRO A 22 -0.66 -6.75 1.25
CA PRO A 22 0.55 -7.21 1.93
C PRO A 22 1.84 -6.76 1.23
N GLY A 23 2.92 -6.67 2.00
CA GLY A 23 4.26 -6.43 1.50
C GLY A 23 4.82 -7.59 0.67
N PHE A 24 6.03 -7.42 0.15
CA PHE A 24 6.73 -8.47 -0.60
C PHE A 24 6.91 -9.72 0.24
N MET A 25 6.64 -10.90 -0.33
CA MET A 25 6.58 -12.21 0.32
C MET A 25 5.51 -12.35 1.41
N GLY A 26 4.79 -11.28 1.76
CA GLY A 26 3.65 -11.32 2.66
C GLY A 26 2.41 -11.90 1.99
N ASP A 27 1.53 -12.43 2.81
CA ASP A 27 0.20 -12.90 2.44
C ASP A 27 -0.86 -12.27 3.35
N GLU A 28 -2.07 -12.80 3.32
CA GLU A 28 -3.16 -12.31 4.16
C GLU A 28 -2.89 -12.45 5.66
N GLY A 29 -2.11 -13.47 6.06
CA GLY A 29 -1.71 -13.70 7.44
C GLY A 29 -0.81 -12.62 8.00
N SER A 30 0.04 -12.03 7.16
CA SER A 30 0.97 -10.96 7.57
C SER A 30 0.26 -9.68 8.02
N LEU A 31 -1.00 -9.48 7.62
CA LEU A 31 -1.82 -8.31 7.98
C LEU A 31 -2.96 -8.66 8.96
N SER A 32 -2.95 -9.87 9.53
CA SER A 32 -4.04 -10.36 10.39
C SER A 32 -4.27 -9.50 11.64
N ALA A 33 -3.20 -9.01 12.28
CA ALA A 33 -3.31 -8.12 13.43
C ALA A 33 -4.00 -6.80 13.07
N LEU A 34 -3.62 -6.20 11.94
CA LEU A 34 -4.23 -4.97 11.45
C LEU A 34 -5.69 -5.20 11.02
N LYS A 35 -5.97 -6.33 10.37
CA LYS A 35 -7.33 -6.74 10.00
C LYS A 35 -8.23 -6.85 11.23
N LEU A 36 -7.76 -7.57 12.26
CA LEU A 36 -8.51 -7.74 13.52
C LEU A 36 -8.74 -6.40 14.22
N PHE A 37 -7.71 -5.56 14.29
CA PHE A 37 -7.81 -4.24 14.89
C PHE A 37 -8.85 -3.36 14.19
N LEU A 38 -8.74 -3.18 12.88
CA LEU A 38 -9.65 -2.33 12.11
C LEU A 38 -11.07 -2.90 12.09
N GLY A 39 -11.22 -4.24 11.96
CA GLY A 39 -12.52 -4.90 12.05
C GLY A 39 -13.17 -4.69 13.42
N GLY A 40 -12.40 -4.83 14.52
CA GLY A 40 -12.86 -4.53 15.87
C GLY A 40 -13.22 -3.05 16.09
N ARG A 41 -12.70 -2.15 15.25
CA ARG A 41 -13.08 -0.73 15.24
C ARG A 41 -14.31 -0.42 14.37
N GLY A 42 -14.88 -1.43 13.69
CA GLY A 42 -16.11 -1.28 12.92
C GLY A 42 -15.92 -0.96 11.44
N TYR A 43 -14.74 -1.22 10.88
CA TYR A 43 -14.52 -1.17 9.43
C TYR A 43 -14.86 -2.52 8.78
N ASP A 44 -15.33 -2.51 7.53
CA ASP A 44 -15.44 -3.72 6.70
C ASP A 44 -14.08 -4.03 6.07
N VAL A 45 -13.30 -4.89 6.73
CA VAL A 45 -11.90 -5.13 6.36
C VAL A 45 -11.76 -6.34 5.45
N GLN A 46 -11.31 -6.10 4.25
CA GLN A 46 -11.02 -7.11 3.23
C GLN A 46 -9.51 -7.22 3.02
N THR A 47 -9.05 -8.40 2.64
CA THR A 47 -7.68 -8.62 2.17
C THR A 47 -7.64 -8.66 0.64
N TRP A 48 -6.47 -8.52 0.04
CA TRP A 48 -6.35 -8.47 -1.41
C TRP A 48 -6.80 -9.76 -2.13
N GLY A 49 -6.73 -10.94 -1.45
CA GLY A 49 -7.27 -12.20 -1.95
C GLY A 49 -6.48 -12.84 -3.08
N LEU A 50 -5.21 -12.45 -3.27
CA LEU A 50 -4.36 -12.92 -4.38
C LEU A 50 -3.21 -13.82 -3.88
N GLY A 51 -3.26 -14.24 -2.60
CA GLY A 51 -2.25 -15.07 -1.97
C GLY A 51 -0.97 -14.28 -1.66
N ARG A 52 0.20 -14.94 -1.79
CA ARG A 52 1.48 -14.33 -1.46
C ARG A 52 1.89 -13.28 -2.48
N ASN A 53 2.31 -12.11 -2.00
CA ASN A 53 2.79 -11.03 -2.84
C ASN A 53 4.25 -11.29 -3.27
N ILE A 54 4.43 -11.87 -4.43
CA ILE A 54 5.73 -12.22 -5.02
C ILE A 54 6.26 -11.17 -6.00
N GLY A 55 5.74 -9.97 -5.94
CA GLY A 55 6.12 -8.87 -6.81
C GLY A 55 5.02 -8.46 -7.78
N PHE A 56 5.28 -7.41 -8.54
CA PHE A 56 4.30 -6.84 -9.45
C PHE A 56 4.06 -7.76 -10.65
N GLN A 57 2.82 -8.20 -10.81
CA GLN A 57 2.36 -8.96 -11.97
C GLN A 57 1.12 -8.27 -12.56
N ARG A 58 1.03 -8.24 -13.90
CA ARG A 58 -0.11 -7.62 -14.60
C ARG A 58 -1.45 -8.19 -14.15
N ARG A 59 -1.52 -9.52 -13.99
CA ARG A 59 -2.73 -10.21 -13.51
C ARG A 59 -3.16 -9.74 -12.11
N HIS A 60 -2.20 -9.51 -11.20
CA HIS A 60 -2.50 -9.02 -9.84
C HIS A 60 -2.98 -7.57 -9.88
N ALA A 61 -2.39 -6.73 -10.74
CA ALA A 61 -2.81 -5.36 -10.93
C ALA A 61 -4.26 -5.26 -11.46
N GLN A 62 -4.59 -6.08 -12.46
CA GLN A 62 -5.94 -6.16 -13.02
C GLN A 62 -6.95 -6.71 -12.00
N ALA A 63 -6.59 -7.78 -11.28
CA ALA A 63 -7.45 -8.36 -10.25
C ALA A 63 -7.68 -7.38 -9.09
N LEU A 64 -6.65 -6.60 -8.71
CA LEU A 64 -6.77 -5.56 -7.70
C LEU A 64 -7.74 -4.46 -8.13
N GLU A 65 -7.61 -3.94 -9.35
CA GLU A 65 -8.54 -2.94 -9.89
C GLU A 65 -9.97 -3.46 -9.89
N GLN A 66 -10.20 -4.67 -10.39
CA GLN A 66 -11.52 -5.30 -10.39
C GLN A 66 -12.07 -5.45 -8.97
N LYS A 67 -11.23 -5.81 -8.00
CA LYS A 67 -11.65 -5.95 -6.60
C LYS A 67 -12.03 -4.59 -5.98
N ILE A 68 -11.28 -3.54 -6.25
CA ILE A 68 -11.61 -2.18 -5.79
C ILE A 68 -12.98 -1.75 -6.35
N ARG A 69 -13.19 -1.90 -7.65
CA ARG A 69 -14.46 -1.58 -8.30
C ARG A 69 -15.61 -2.43 -7.76
N HIS A 70 -15.39 -3.72 -7.58
CA HIS A 70 -16.40 -4.64 -7.00
C HIS A 70 -16.79 -4.21 -5.58
N LEU A 71 -15.83 -3.93 -4.71
CA LEU A 71 -16.10 -3.47 -3.33
C LEU A 71 -16.86 -2.14 -3.34
N HIS A 72 -16.50 -1.21 -4.20
CA HIS A 72 -17.21 0.05 -4.35
C HIS A 72 -18.67 -0.18 -4.77
N HIS A 73 -18.91 -0.98 -5.81
CA HIS A 73 -20.25 -1.25 -6.31
C HIS A 73 -21.12 -2.02 -5.33
N SER A 74 -20.57 -3.05 -4.68
CA SER A 74 -21.32 -3.91 -3.75
C SER A 74 -21.71 -3.21 -2.45
N THR A 75 -20.87 -2.25 -1.99
CA THR A 75 -21.13 -1.51 -0.74
C THR A 75 -21.76 -0.14 -0.96
N GLY A 76 -21.75 0.38 -2.21
CA GLY A 76 -22.12 1.76 -2.52
C GLY A 76 -21.17 2.81 -1.92
N ARG A 77 -20.00 2.39 -1.40
CA ARG A 77 -19.07 3.26 -0.65
C ARG A 77 -17.67 3.17 -1.25
N ARG A 78 -16.93 4.28 -1.20
CA ARG A 78 -15.53 4.30 -1.61
C ARG A 78 -14.68 3.48 -0.66
N VAL A 79 -13.64 2.82 -1.21
CA VAL A 79 -12.74 1.90 -0.51
C VAL A 79 -11.51 2.64 0.01
N SER A 80 -11.15 2.47 1.27
CA SER A 80 -9.83 2.86 1.76
C SER A 80 -8.81 1.77 1.45
N LEU A 81 -7.70 2.13 0.84
CA LEU A 81 -6.61 1.21 0.52
C LEU A 81 -5.51 1.38 1.57
N VAL A 82 -5.08 0.28 2.19
CA VAL A 82 -3.98 0.28 3.16
C VAL A 82 -2.93 -0.71 2.67
N GLY A 83 -1.77 -0.21 2.27
CA GLY A 83 -0.69 -1.04 1.73
C GLY A 83 0.57 -1.00 2.56
N TRP A 84 1.09 -2.17 2.94
CA TRP A 84 2.37 -2.30 3.63
C TRP A 84 3.49 -2.58 2.63
N SER A 85 4.59 -1.81 2.71
CA SER A 85 5.78 -2.00 1.87
C SER A 85 5.41 -2.03 0.38
N LEU A 86 5.74 -3.10 -0.35
CA LEU A 86 5.33 -3.27 -1.76
C LEU A 86 3.79 -3.20 -1.95
N GLY A 87 3.01 -3.59 -0.95
CA GLY A 87 1.56 -3.45 -0.97
C GLY A 87 1.08 -2.01 -1.12
N GLY A 88 1.84 -1.02 -0.60
CA GLY A 88 1.54 0.39 -0.82
C GLY A 88 1.76 0.84 -2.25
N VAL A 89 2.72 0.25 -2.95
CA VAL A 89 2.92 0.51 -4.40
C VAL A 89 1.73 -0.03 -5.21
N PHE A 90 1.21 -1.22 -4.85
CA PHE A 90 -0.02 -1.76 -5.44
C PHE A 90 -1.24 -0.90 -5.11
N ALA A 91 -1.34 -0.42 -3.87
CA ALA A 91 -2.43 0.45 -3.45
C ALA A 91 -2.42 1.78 -4.21
N LEU A 92 -1.24 2.38 -4.39
CA LEU A 92 -1.05 3.58 -5.23
C LEU A 92 -1.47 3.31 -6.67
N TYR A 93 -1.05 2.17 -7.24
CA TYR A 93 -1.49 1.78 -8.58
C TYR A 93 -3.03 1.67 -8.65
N GLY A 94 -3.65 0.98 -7.71
CA GLY A 94 -5.12 0.84 -7.64
C GLY A 94 -5.83 2.18 -7.55
N ALA A 95 -5.32 3.10 -6.72
CA ALA A 95 -5.87 4.46 -6.58
C ALA A 95 -5.76 5.29 -7.86
N LEU A 96 -4.71 5.05 -8.67
CA LEU A 96 -4.53 5.71 -9.97
C LEU A 96 -5.43 5.13 -11.07
N GLN A 97 -5.77 3.84 -10.99
CA GLN A 97 -6.62 3.18 -12.00
C GLN A 97 -8.12 3.36 -11.74
N ALA A 98 -8.52 3.56 -10.47
CA ALA A 98 -9.92 3.69 -10.08
C ALA A 98 -10.10 4.78 -8.99
N PRO A 99 -9.67 6.04 -9.24
CA PRO A 99 -9.70 7.09 -8.22
C PRO A 99 -11.11 7.38 -7.72
N GLU A 100 -12.11 7.25 -8.56
CA GLU A 100 -13.53 7.43 -8.21
C GLU A 100 -14.04 6.41 -7.19
N CYS A 101 -13.41 5.22 -7.14
CA CYS A 101 -13.75 4.16 -6.20
C CYS A 101 -12.98 4.23 -4.88
N VAL A 102 -11.92 5.06 -4.81
CA VAL A 102 -11.03 5.12 -3.65
C VAL A 102 -11.36 6.32 -2.77
N ARG A 103 -11.48 6.07 -1.46
CA ARG A 103 -11.73 7.07 -0.42
C ARG A 103 -10.43 7.71 0.08
N HIS A 104 -9.46 6.87 0.40
CA HIS A 104 -8.19 7.25 1.02
C HIS A 104 -7.14 6.20 0.72
N LEU A 105 -5.91 6.63 0.50
CA LEU A 105 -4.75 5.78 0.35
C LEU A 105 -3.85 5.92 1.57
N VAL A 106 -3.57 4.82 2.26
CA VAL A 106 -2.62 4.77 3.38
C VAL A 106 -1.48 3.84 3.01
N THR A 107 -0.25 4.32 3.12
CA THR A 107 0.94 3.51 2.89
C THR A 107 1.77 3.37 4.17
N LEU A 108 2.26 2.17 4.43
CA LEU A 108 3.03 1.82 5.61
C LEU A 108 4.43 1.42 5.18
N GLY A 109 5.43 2.28 5.37
CA GLY A 109 6.82 2.02 4.97
C GLY A 109 6.95 1.59 3.51
N SER A 110 6.28 2.28 2.59
CA SER A 110 6.17 1.85 1.19
C SER A 110 7.00 2.74 0.27
N PRO A 111 7.76 2.16 -0.70
CA PRO A 111 8.61 2.94 -1.61
C PRO A 111 7.76 3.58 -2.73
N VAL A 112 6.94 4.56 -2.37
CA VAL A 112 6.02 5.26 -3.30
C VAL A 112 6.67 6.44 -4.02
N ASN A 113 7.84 6.90 -3.54
CA ASN A 113 8.60 8.01 -4.13
C ASN A 113 10.03 7.58 -4.47
N VAL A 114 10.18 6.66 -5.42
CA VAL A 114 11.52 6.22 -5.90
C VAL A 114 11.97 7.11 -7.04
N GLY A 115 13.13 7.77 -6.90
CA GLY A 115 13.70 8.66 -7.90
C GLY A 115 14.02 7.98 -9.25
N PRO A 116 14.44 8.76 -10.26
CA PRO A 116 14.76 8.26 -11.60
C PRO A 116 15.92 7.25 -11.60
N GLU A 117 16.80 7.31 -10.61
CA GLU A 117 17.94 6.41 -10.44
C GLU A 117 17.56 5.04 -9.84
N GLY A 118 16.29 4.86 -9.52
CA GLY A 118 15.77 3.63 -8.90
C GLY A 118 15.77 3.67 -7.38
N SER A 119 15.23 2.61 -6.76
CA SER A 119 15.14 2.54 -5.30
C SER A 119 16.51 2.40 -4.65
N GLN A 120 16.69 3.10 -3.54
CA GLN A 120 17.84 2.97 -2.64
C GLN A 120 17.59 1.96 -1.50
N ALA A 121 16.53 1.14 -1.62
CA ALA A 121 16.27 0.06 -0.68
C ALA A 121 17.51 -0.84 -0.48
N SER A 122 17.55 -1.50 0.67
CA SER A 122 18.63 -2.41 1.03
C SER A 122 19.05 -3.33 -0.12
N PRO A 123 20.35 -3.54 -0.39
CA PRO A 123 20.83 -4.46 -1.43
C PRO A 123 20.24 -5.86 -1.32
N LEU A 124 20.03 -6.35 -0.10
CA LEU A 124 19.42 -7.65 0.16
C LEU A 124 17.99 -7.73 -0.39
N VAL A 125 17.19 -6.68 -0.17
CA VAL A 125 15.82 -6.60 -0.68
C VAL A 125 15.81 -6.55 -2.21
N LYS A 126 16.73 -5.81 -2.82
CA LYS A 126 16.88 -5.77 -4.29
C LYS A 126 17.26 -7.12 -4.87
N VAL A 127 18.17 -7.85 -4.20
CA VAL A 127 18.58 -9.20 -4.63
C VAL A 127 17.40 -10.16 -4.49
N LEU A 128 16.73 -10.18 -3.34
CA LEU A 128 15.58 -11.03 -3.09
C LEU A 128 14.44 -10.76 -4.08
N TYR A 129 14.16 -9.48 -4.34
CA TYR A 129 13.17 -9.08 -5.35
C TYR A 129 13.54 -9.58 -6.75
N ARG A 130 14.81 -9.44 -7.16
CA ARG A 130 15.30 -9.97 -8.45
C ARG A 130 15.17 -11.49 -8.53
N MET A 131 15.56 -12.22 -7.48
CA MET A 131 15.50 -13.69 -7.46
C MET A 131 14.07 -14.22 -7.60
N VAL A 132 13.11 -13.55 -7.00
CA VAL A 132 11.70 -13.98 -6.99
C VAL A 132 10.93 -13.44 -8.20
N ALA A 133 11.22 -12.22 -8.64
CA ALA A 133 10.51 -11.59 -9.75
C ALA A 133 11.07 -11.97 -11.12
N HIS A 134 12.36 -12.26 -11.23
CA HIS A 134 13.03 -12.56 -12.51
C HIS A 134 12.52 -13.84 -13.22
N PRO A 135 12.17 -14.94 -12.52
CA PRO A 135 11.63 -16.13 -13.17
C PRO A 135 10.23 -15.95 -13.77
N MET A 136 9.57 -14.84 -13.49
CA MET A 136 8.16 -14.59 -13.85
C MET A 136 7.97 -13.80 -15.15
N GLY A 137 9.05 -13.57 -15.89
CA GLY A 137 9.02 -13.00 -17.23
C GLY A 137 9.22 -11.48 -17.32
N PRO A 138 9.32 -10.94 -18.54
CA PRO A 138 9.69 -9.56 -18.82
C PRO A 138 8.63 -8.54 -18.37
N GLU A 139 7.45 -8.97 -17.95
CA GLU A 139 6.35 -8.09 -17.55
C GLU A 139 6.66 -7.23 -16.31
N VAL A 140 7.55 -7.71 -15.43
CA VAL A 140 8.00 -6.97 -14.26
C VAL A 140 8.81 -5.71 -14.64
N HIS A 141 9.57 -5.79 -15.74
CA HIS A 141 10.37 -4.67 -16.26
C HIS A 141 9.53 -3.61 -16.99
N VAL A 142 8.39 -4.02 -17.56
CA VAL A 142 7.50 -3.10 -18.32
C VAL A 142 6.76 -2.11 -17.39
N MET A 143 6.63 -2.44 -16.12
CA MET A 143 5.90 -1.57 -15.18
C MET A 143 6.78 -0.47 -14.56
N GLN A 144 8.10 -0.64 -14.48
CA GLN A 144 8.99 0.42 -13.99
C GLN A 144 8.83 1.73 -14.80
N PRO A 145 8.75 1.74 -16.14
CA PRO A 145 8.49 2.97 -16.89
C PRO A 145 7.07 3.52 -16.73
N ARG A 146 6.06 2.65 -16.44
CA ARG A 146 4.68 3.11 -16.18
C ARG A 146 4.52 3.68 -14.79
N VAL A 147 5.07 3.02 -13.78
CA VAL A 147 5.17 3.56 -12.42
C VAL A 147 6.02 4.84 -12.41
N LYS A 148 7.09 4.91 -13.21
CA LYS A 148 7.90 6.11 -13.39
C LYS A 148 7.10 7.26 -14.03
N ARG A 149 6.32 7.00 -15.09
CA ARG A 149 5.44 8.00 -15.71
C ARG A 149 4.26 8.40 -14.81
N LEU A 150 3.75 7.48 -14.00
CA LEU A 150 2.74 7.78 -12.98
C LEU A 150 3.27 8.71 -11.88
N ARG A 151 4.60 8.69 -11.63
CA ARG A 151 5.26 9.57 -10.65
C ARG A 151 5.51 10.98 -11.16
N GLU A 152 5.84 11.12 -12.43
CA GLU A 152 6.23 12.41 -13.00
C GLU A 152 5.05 13.38 -13.10
N HIS A 153 3.80 12.89 -13.04
CA HIS A 153 2.63 13.72 -13.30
C HIS A 153 1.39 13.50 -12.45
N LEU A 154 1.29 12.43 -11.62
CA LEU A 154 0.00 12.16 -10.98
C LEU A 154 0.14 11.50 -9.60
N LEU A 155 0.15 12.27 -8.55
CA LEU A 155 -0.44 11.81 -7.29
C LEU A 155 -1.92 11.52 -7.57
N PRO A 156 -2.48 10.40 -7.07
CA PRO A 156 -3.88 10.10 -7.27
C PRO A 156 -4.74 11.25 -6.77
N ASP A 157 -5.84 11.53 -7.43
CA ASP A 157 -6.80 12.57 -7.01
C ASP A 157 -7.64 12.08 -5.81
N VAL A 158 -6.95 11.47 -4.85
CA VAL A 158 -7.51 10.95 -3.59
C VAL A 158 -6.60 11.35 -2.43
N PRO A 159 -7.14 11.56 -1.23
CA PRO A 159 -6.33 11.81 -0.04
C PRO A 159 -5.35 10.66 0.22
N MET A 160 -4.11 11.00 0.61
CA MET A 160 -3.05 10.04 0.84
C MET A 160 -2.31 10.33 2.15
N SER A 161 -2.11 9.29 2.96
CA SER A 161 -1.28 9.34 4.18
C SER A 161 -0.13 8.34 4.06
N CYS A 162 1.10 8.84 4.12
CA CYS A 162 2.32 8.05 4.10
C CYS A 162 2.88 7.91 5.51
N LEU A 163 2.78 6.72 6.10
CA LEU A 163 3.41 6.41 7.38
C LEU A 163 4.83 5.90 7.13
N TYR A 164 5.81 6.56 7.74
CA TYR A 164 7.21 6.22 7.58
C TYR A 164 7.96 6.24 8.91
N SER A 165 9.09 5.51 8.99
CA SER A 165 9.96 5.49 10.15
C SER A 165 11.39 5.83 9.76
N LEU A 166 12.08 6.58 10.63
CA LEU A 166 13.51 6.83 10.48
C LEU A 166 14.37 5.60 10.79
N SER A 167 13.80 4.61 11.47
CA SER A 167 14.45 3.34 11.82
C SER A 167 14.09 2.21 10.85
N ASP A 168 13.44 2.53 9.73
CA ASP A 168 13.15 1.57 8.67
C ASP A 168 14.45 1.21 7.93
N GLY A 169 14.91 -0.03 8.11
CA GLY A 169 16.13 -0.55 7.48
C GLY A 169 15.93 -1.08 6.05
N VAL A 170 14.71 -1.02 5.51
CA VAL A 170 14.34 -1.57 4.20
C VAL A 170 14.01 -0.47 3.19
N VAL A 171 13.10 0.43 3.57
CA VAL A 171 12.65 1.54 2.72
C VAL A 171 13.15 2.86 3.32
N PRO A 172 14.02 3.58 2.62
CA PRO A 172 14.47 4.89 3.08
C PRO A 172 13.30 5.87 3.26
N PRO A 173 13.34 6.75 4.28
CA PRO A 173 12.26 7.72 4.54
C PRO A 173 11.89 8.57 3.31
N GLN A 174 12.88 8.95 2.51
CA GLN A 174 12.68 9.76 1.29
C GLN A 174 11.87 9.03 0.22
N GLU A 175 11.93 7.69 0.20
CA GLU A 175 11.13 6.88 -0.71
C GLU A 175 9.73 6.57 -0.16
N ALA A 176 9.56 6.67 1.16
CA ALA A 176 8.30 6.39 1.83
C ALA A 176 7.40 7.64 2.01
N THR A 177 7.88 8.81 1.62
CA THR A 177 7.18 10.09 1.71
C THR A 177 6.87 10.66 0.33
N VAL A 178 5.87 11.53 0.23
CA VAL A 178 5.50 12.21 -1.03
C VAL A 178 5.38 13.71 -0.79
N ASP A 179 5.84 14.48 -1.77
CA ASP A 179 5.57 15.91 -1.85
C ASP A 179 4.30 16.12 -2.68
N GLY A 180 3.24 16.53 -2.02
CA GLY A 180 1.94 16.72 -2.64
C GLY A 180 1.22 17.97 -2.12
N PRO A 181 0.08 18.33 -2.73
CA PRO A 181 -0.69 19.49 -2.31
C PRO A 181 -1.08 19.37 -0.83
N ALA A 182 -0.92 20.48 -0.09
CA ALA A 182 -1.35 20.57 1.30
C ALA A 182 -2.83 20.19 1.43
N GLY A 183 -3.15 19.38 2.45
CA GLY A 183 -4.51 18.87 2.68
C GLY A 183 -4.89 17.64 1.86
N ARG A 184 -4.07 17.23 0.89
CA ARG A 184 -4.27 15.99 0.12
C ARG A 184 -3.27 14.91 0.43
N CYS A 185 -2.03 15.28 0.69
CA CYS A 185 -0.96 14.36 1.05
C CYS A 185 -0.40 14.73 2.42
N GLU A 186 -0.24 13.74 3.27
CA GLU A 186 0.41 13.91 4.57
C GLU A 186 1.46 12.82 4.79
N ASN A 187 2.59 13.21 5.37
CA ASN A 187 3.65 12.29 5.76
C ASN A 187 3.67 12.19 7.28
N ILE A 188 3.38 11.00 7.81
CA ILE A 188 3.24 10.75 9.24
C ILE A 188 4.44 9.93 9.71
N ARG A 189 5.29 10.55 10.54
CA ARG A 189 6.40 9.84 11.15
C ARG A 189 5.89 8.97 12.30
N VAL A 190 6.27 7.70 12.27
CA VAL A 190 5.99 6.72 13.33
C VAL A 190 7.30 6.15 13.87
N SER A 191 7.26 5.61 15.09
CA SER A 191 8.36 4.85 15.67
C SER A 191 8.19 3.37 15.32
N GLY A 192 9.26 2.70 14.92
CA GLY A 192 9.26 1.27 14.59
C GLY A 192 10.24 0.93 13.48
N SER A 193 10.45 -0.37 13.28
CA SER A 193 11.18 -0.93 12.14
C SER A 193 10.23 -1.17 10.95
N HIS A 194 10.75 -1.75 9.87
CA HIS A 194 9.93 -2.11 8.71
C HIS A 194 8.95 -3.25 8.98
N THR A 195 9.25 -4.10 9.97
CA THR A 195 8.48 -5.29 10.40
C THR A 195 8.18 -5.20 11.89
#